data_d12431a154adf720a0db20569cb0d8b6
#
_entry.id   d12431a154adf720a0db20569cb0d8b6
#
_cell.length_a   1.000
_cell.length_b   1.000
_cell.length_c   1.000
_cell.angle_alpha   90.00
_cell.angle_beta   90.00
_cell.angle_gamma   90.00
#
_symmetry.space_group_name_H-M   'P 1'
#
loop_
_entity.id
_entity.type
_entity.pdbx_description
1 polymer ?
#
loop_
_entity_poly.entity_id
_entity_poly.type
_entity_poly.pdbx_seq_one_letter_code
_entity_poly.pdbx_strand_id
1 'polypeptide(L)'
;MSEGTIRAYHPPDLEACRALWTELTERHREIYGTPSIGGDDPGLYFDEHLARVGSERLWVAERAGQVVGLVGLIVDGQEAEMEPIVVASACRSEGIGQALLKRVVEEAKELGVRYLSVKPVARNLEAIAFYYDFGFRTLGEIEMFIDLRTPPSDIWKPGPELFGHSFKY
;
A
#
# COMPACT_ATOMS: atom_id res chain seq x y z
N MET A 1 25.75 5.31 5.79
CA MET A 1 24.62 4.94 4.89
C MET A 1 23.83 6.21 4.66
N SER A 2 23.59 6.60 3.41
CA SER A 2 22.80 7.80 3.09
C SER A 2 21.36 7.54 3.51
N GLU A 3 20.85 8.28 4.50
CA GLU A 3 19.43 8.27 4.84
C GLU A 3 18.65 8.72 3.60
N GLY A 4 17.58 7.99 3.25
CA GLY A 4 16.70 8.37 2.16
C GLY A 4 15.96 9.66 2.52
N THR A 5 15.83 10.58 1.57
CA THR A 5 15.07 11.83 1.74
C THR A 5 13.65 11.61 1.28
N ILE A 6 12.66 11.99 2.11
CA ILE A 6 11.25 12.00 1.70
C ILE A 6 10.93 13.37 1.11
N ARG A 7 10.43 13.40 -0.12
CA ARG A 7 10.03 14.62 -0.81
C ARG A 7 8.74 14.44 -1.59
N ALA A 8 8.11 15.53 -1.99
CA ALA A 8 6.96 15.48 -2.87
C ALA A 8 7.31 14.82 -4.21
N TYR A 9 6.31 14.15 -4.79
CA TYR A 9 6.38 13.62 -6.14
C TYR A 9 6.53 14.75 -7.17
N HIS A 10 7.32 14.51 -8.20
CA HIS A 10 7.44 15.38 -9.36
C HIS A 10 7.29 14.57 -10.66
N PRO A 11 6.84 15.19 -11.78
CA PRO A 11 6.61 14.45 -13.04
C PRO A 11 7.78 13.58 -13.54
N PRO A 12 9.05 13.95 -13.34
CA PRO A 12 10.18 13.07 -13.72
C PRO A 12 10.24 11.76 -12.95
N ASP A 13 9.53 11.62 -11.82
CA ASP A 13 9.51 10.40 -10.99
C ASP A 13 8.58 9.31 -11.57
N LEU A 14 7.81 9.63 -12.63
CA LEU A 14 6.75 8.77 -13.17
C LEU A 14 7.22 7.34 -13.44
N GLU A 15 8.32 7.18 -14.18
CA GLU A 15 8.80 5.85 -14.54
C GLU A 15 9.27 5.03 -13.33
N ALA A 16 9.91 5.68 -12.36
CA ALA A 16 10.31 5.02 -11.12
C ALA A 16 9.09 4.61 -10.28
N CYS A 17 8.05 5.44 -10.24
CA CYS A 17 6.80 5.12 -9.54
C CYS A 17 6.03 3.97 -10.23
N ARG A 18 6.01 3.92 -11.57
CA ARG A 18 5.47 2.78 -12.32
C ARG A 18 6.21 1.48 -12.01
N ALA A 19 7.55 1.54 -11.92
CA ALA A 19 8.36 0.39 -11.54
C ALA A 19 8.04 -0.10 -10.11
N LEU A 20 7.90 0.82 -9.15
CA LEU A 20 7.48 0.48 -7.78
C LEU A 20 6.07 -0.12 -7.73
N TRP A 21 5.15 0.39 -8.55
CA TRP A 21 3.80 -0.18 -8.66
C TRP A 21 3.82 -1.60 -9.23
N THR A 22 4.69 -1.83 -10.21
CA THR A 22 4.93 -3.18 -10.75
C THR A 22 5.43 -4.13 -9.66
N GLU A 23 6.43 -3.72 -8.84
CA GLU A 23 6.90 -4.53 -7.72
C GLU A 23 5.79 -4.83 -6.69
N LEU A 24 4.91 -3.86 -6.40
CA LEU A 24 3.75 -4.07 -5.54
C LEU A 24 2.81 -5.12 -6.11
N THR A 25 2.52 -5.05 -7.40
CA THR A 25 1.65 -6.02 -8.09
C THR A 25 2.28 -7.40 -8.11
N GLU A 26 3.56 -7.52 -8.41
CA GLU A 26 4.28 -8.81 -8.36
C GLU A 26 4.21 -9.43 -6.96
N ARG A 27 4.35 -8.62 -5.91
CA ARG A 27 4.17 -9.10 -4.53
C ARG A 27 2.77 -9.65 -4.28
N HIS A 28 1.74 -9.00 -4.80
CA HIS A 28 0.37 -9.51 -4.70
C HIS A 28 0.17 -10.81 -5.50
N ARG A 29 0.77 -10.93 -6.69
CA ARG A 29 0.78 -12.16 -7.49
C ARG A 29 1.35 -13.34 -6.71
N GLU A 30 2.48 -13.12 -6.03
CA GLU A 30 3.11 -14.11 -5.16
C GLU A 30 2.22 -14.52 -3.99
N ILE A 31 1.67 -13.52 -3.26
CA ILE A 31 0.83 -13.74 -2.08
C ILE A 31 -0.42 -14.55 -2.42
N TYR A 32 -1.05 -14.25 -3.56
CA TYR A 32 -2.28 -14.93 -3.98
C TYR A 32 -2.05 -16.14 -4.89
N GLY A 33 -0.84 -16.33 -5.42
CA GLY A 33 -0.57 -17.37 -6.42
C GLY A 33 -1.33 -17.13 -7.72
N THR A 34 -1.59 -15.87 -8.08
CA THR A 34 -2.44 -15.48 -9.21
C THR A 34 -1.68 -14.55 -10.15
N PRO A 35 -1.02 -15.07 -11.20
CA PRO A 35 -0.17 -14.29 -12.08
C PRO A 35 -0.89 -13.21 -12.89
N SER A 36 -2.22 -13.30 -13.04
CA SER A 36 -3.04 -12.37 -13.83
C SER A 36 -3.43 -11.08 -13.09
N ILE A 37 -3.12 -10.94 -11.80
CA ILE A 37 -3.38 -9.71 -11.04
C ILE A 37 -2.64 -8.54 -11.73
N GLY A 38 -3.35 -7.44 -11.98
CA GLY A 38 -2.78 -6.22 -12.58
C GLY A 38 -2.46 -6.32 -14.08
N GLY A 39 -2.96 -7.36 -14.79
CA GLY A 39 -2.83 -7.46 -16.26
C GLY A 39 -1.39 -7.58 -16.75
N ASP A 40 -1.16 -7.21 -18.01
CA ASP A 40 0.14 -7.37 -18.68
C ASP A 40 1.16 -6.27 -18.30
N ASP A 41 0.69 -5.05 -18.04
CA ASP A 41 1.51 -3.91 -17.65
C ASP A 41 0.96 -3.25 -16.38
N PRO A 42 1.27 -3.80 -15.21
CA PRO A 42 0.73 -3.27 -13.95
C PRO A 42 1.25 -1.88 -13.59
N GLY A 43 2.37 -1.44 -14.15
CA GLY A 43 2.92 -0.09 -13.94
C GLY A 43 1.96 1.02 -14.40
N LEU A 44 1.15 0.77 -15.45
CA LEU A 44 0.18 1.74 -15.94
C LEU A 44 -0.95 2.07 -14.96
N TYR A 45 -1.25 1.19 -14.01
CA TYR A 45 -2.22 1.50 -12.95
C TYR A 45 -1.75 2.61 -12.00
N PHE A 46 -0.44 2.90 -11.97
CA PHE A 46 0.04 4.09 -11.28
C PHE A 46 -0.51 5.38 -11.88
N ASP A 47 -0.66 5.44 -13.21
CA ASP A 47 -1.19 6.63 -13.89
C ASP A 47 -2.66 6.89 -13.51
N GLU A 48 -3.46 5.82 -13.41
CA GLU A 48 -4.84 5.91 -12.94
C GLU A 48 -4.89 6.35 -11.47
N HIS A 49 -4.00 5.82 -10.65
CA HIS A 49 -3.87 6.22 -9.25
C HIS A 49 -3.47 7.69 -9.13
N LEU A 50 -2.46 8.13 -9.88
CA LEU A 50 -2.00 9.54 -9.92
C LEU A 50 -3.14 10.49 -10.35
N ALA A 51 -3.93 10.09 -11.36
CA ALA A 51 -5.07 10.88 -11.80
C ALA A 51 -6.17 10.98 -10.72
N ARG A 52 -6.33 9.96 -9.88
CA ARG A 52 -7.32 9.93 -8.77
C ARG A 52 -6.87 10.74 -7.55
N VAL A 53 -5.62 10.60 -7.16
CA VAL A 53 -5.07 11.17 -5.91
C VAL A 53 -4.59 12.60 -6.09
N GLY A 54 -4.07 12.91 -7.28
CA GLY A 54 -3.36 14.16 -7.55
C GLY A 54 -1.88 14.08 -7.12
N SER A 55 -1.05 14.90 -7.73
CA SER A 55 0.39 14.91 -7.46
C SER A 55 0.76 15.56 -6.12
N GLU A 56 -0.11 16.41 -5.59
CA GLU A 56 0.13 17.18 -4.36
C GLU A 56 0.08 16.31 -3.08
N ARG A 57 -0.49 15.09 -3.17
CA ARG A 57 -0.59 14.15 -2.05
C ARG A 57 0.14 12.84 -2.31
N LEU A 58 1.21 12.93 -3.10
CA LEU A 58 2.14 11.84 -3.33
C LEU A 58 3.54 12.25 -2.87
N TRP A 59 4.19 11.34 -2.17
CA TRP A 59 5.59 11.52 -1.74
C TRP A 59 6.41 10.34 -2.18
N VAL A 60 7.67 10.62 -2.47
CA VAL A 60 8.67 9.62 -2.83
C VAL A 60 9.82 9.62 -1.83
N ALA A 61 10.39 8.46 -1.62
CA ALA A 61 11.66 8.30 -0.94
C ALA A 61 12.77 8.27 -1.99
N GLU A 62 13.70 9.22 -1.89
CA GLU A 62 14.87 9.30 -2.78
C GLU A 62 16.14 8.86 -2.03
N ARG A 63 16.94 8.02 -2.63
CA ARG A 63 18.23 7.57 -2.12
C ARG A 63 19.26 7.55 -3.24
N ALA A 64 20.38 8.23 -3.04
CA ALA A 64 21.45 8.36 -4.04
C ALA A 64 20.93 8.82 -5.42
N GLY A 65 19.95 9.74 -5.45
CA GLY A 65 19.36 10.26 -6.69
C GLY A 65 18.35 9.32 -7.37
N GLN A 66 17.95 8.23 -6.72
CA GLN A 66 16.97 7.27 -7.22
C GLN A 66 15.74 7.24 -6.33
N VAL A 67 14.57 7.19 -6.93
CA VAL A 67 13.31 6.95 -6.21
C VAL A 67 13.24 5.47 -5.83
N VAL A 68 13.16 5.21 -4.53
CA VAL A 68 13.17 3.86 -3.94
C VAL A 68 11.93 3.58 -3.10
N GLY A 69 11.00 4.51 -3.02
CA GLY A 69 9.74 4.33 -2.31
C GLY A 69 8.72 5.36 -2.72
N LEU A 70 7.45 5.05 -2.48
CA LEU A 70 6.28 5.83 -2.85
C LEU A 70 5.22 5.70 -1.78
N VAL A 71 4.51 6.80 -1.48
CA VAL A 71 3.30 6.79 -0.66
C VAL A 71 2.31 7.85 -1.16
N GLY A 72 1.02 7.52 -1.12
CA GLY A 72 -0.08 8.43 -1.44
C GLY A 72 -1.03 8.61 -0.26
N LEU A 73 -1.76 9.74 -0.27
CA LEU A 73 -2.80 10.08 0.69
C LEU A 73 -4.07 10.50 -0.03
N ILE A 74 -5.14 9.75 0.15
CA ILE A 74 -6.49 10.08 -0.33
C ILE A 74 -7.23 10.74 0.83
N VAL A 75 -7.80 11.91 0.62
CA VAL A 75 -8.54 12.66 1.65
C VAL A 75 -9.98 12.81 1.25
N ASP A 76 -10.88 12.41 2.15
CA ASP A 76 -12.32 12.59 2.02
C ASP A 76 -12.90 13.21 3.31
N GLY A 77 -13.16 14.50 3.28
CA GLY A 77 -13.63 15.24 4.44
C GLY A 77 -12.65 15.19 5.61
N GLN A 78 -13.06 14.56 6.72
CA GLN A 78 -12.25 14.39 7.93
C GLN A 78 -11.60 12.99 8.03
N GLU A 79 -11.69 12.21 6.98
CA GLU A 79 -11.10 10.89 6.88
C GLU A 79 -10.06 10.86 5.77
N ALA A 80 -9.08 10.00 5.91
CA ALA A 80 -8.09 9.78 4.87
C ALA A 80 -7.67 8.32 4.81
N GLU A 81 -7.23 7.92 3.63
CA GLU A 81 -6.67 6.60 3.37
C GLU A 81 -5.26 6.74 2.80
N MET A 82 -4.31 6.03 3.38
CA MET A 82 -2.98 5.92 2.81
C MET A 82 -2.98 4.78 1.79
N GLU A 83 -2.75 5.13 0.52
CA GLU A 83 -2.73 4.18 -0.61
C GLU A 83 -1.86 4.71 -1.75
N PRO A 84 -0.92 3.92 -2.27
CA PRO A 84 -0.27 2.78 -1.63
C PRO A 84 0.87 3.26 -0.72
N ILE A 85 1.54 2.34 -0.03
CA ILE A 85 2.91 2.50 0.42
C ILE A 85 3.76 1.40 -0.19
N VAL A 86 4.81 1.76 -0.89
CA VAL A 86 5.71 0.81 -1.57
C VAL A 86 7.15 1.23 -1.30
N VAL A 87 8.00 0.24 -1.02
CA VAL A 87 9.45 0.40 -0.94
C VAL A 87 10.07 -0.66 -1.82
N ALA A 88 11.00 -0.24 -2.68
CA ALA A 88 11.76 -1.15 -3.55
C ALA A 88 12.34 -2.30 -2.73
N SER A 89 12.21 -3.53 -3.23
CA SER A 89 12.58 -4.75 -2.51
C SER A 89 14.02 -4.72 -2.00
N ALA A 90 14.93 -4.16 -2.78
CA ALA A 90 16.35 -4.00 -2.42
C ALA A 90 16.62 -3.00 -1.28
N CYS A 91 15.63 -2.17 -0.92
CA CYS A 91 15.75 -1.09 0.08
C CYS A 91 14.83 -1.29 1.30
N ARG A 92 14.20 -2.47 1.42
CA ARG A 92 13.35 -2.79 2.58
C ARG A 92 14.17 -2.99 3.85
N SER A 93 13.50 -2.89 4.99
CA SER A 93 14.09 -3.04 6.34
C SER A 93 15.14 -1.98 6.70
N GLU A 94 15.22 -0.89 5.94
CA GLU A 94 16.13 0.24 6.18
C GLU A 94 15.42 1.49 6.75
N GLY A 95 14.17 1.35 7.22
CA GLY A 95 13.39 2.44 7.83
C GLY A 95 12.65 3.34 6.81
N ILE A 96 12.82 3.14 5.50
CA ILE A 96 12.21 3.98 4.45
C ILE A 96 10.68 3.96 4.55
N GLY A 97 10.07 2.78 4.72
CA GLY A 97 8.62 2.66 4.88
C GLY A 97 8.10 3.43 6.08
N GLN A 98 8.81 3.40 7.20
CA GLN A 98 8.44 4.17 8.40
C GLN A 98 8.56 5.68 8.16
N ALA A 99 9.58 6.13 7.44
CA ALA A 99 9.75 7.54 7.09
C ALA A 99 8.63 8.05 6.19
N LEU A 100 8.24 7.27 5.16
CA LEU A 100 7.10 7.56 4.29
C LEU A 100 5.80 7.64 5.09
N LEU A 101 5.54 6.65 5.95
CA LEU A 101 4.33 6.60 6.75
C LEU A 101 4.26 7.78 7.74
N LYS A 102 5.39 8.14 8.36
CA LYS A 102 5.48 9.31 9.23
C LYS A 102 5.11 10.60 8.48
N ARG A 103 5.62 10.79 7.25
CA ARG A 103 5.29 11.96 6.42
C ARG A 103 3.79 12.07 6.14
N VAL A 104 3.14 10.94 5.81
CA VAL A 104 1.68 10.92 5.58
C VAL A 104 0.90 11.24 6.84
N VAL A 105 1.31 10.71 8.00
CA VAL A 105 0.67 11.02 9.29
C VAL A 105 0.80 12.49 9.64
N GLU A 106 1.94 13.11 9.37
CA GLU A 106 2.16 14.55 9.58
C GLU A 106 1.22 15.37 8.68
N GLU A 107 1.15 15.05 7.39
CA GLU A 107 0.24 15.69 6.44
C GLU A 107 -1.23 15.55 6.85
N ALA A 108 -1.67 14.34 7.21
CA ALA A 108 -3.03 14.09 7.65
C ALA A 108 -3.40 14.92 8.89
N LYS A 109 -2.47 15.11 9.83
CA LYS A 109 -2.66 15.98 11.00
C LYS A 109 -2.77 17.45 10.61
N GLU A 110 -1.91 17.93 9.70
CA GLU A 110 -1.93 19.31 9.20
C GLU A 110 -3.25 19.63 8.50
N LEU A 111 -3.82 18.65 7.78
CA LEU A 111 -5.13 18.74 7.12
C LEU A 111 -6.32 18.61 8.08
N GLY A 112 -6.09 18.33 9.36
CA GLY A 112 -7.16 18.15 10.37
C GLY A 112 -7.93 16.85 10.21
N VAL A 113 -7.35 15.84 9.59
CA VAL A 113 -7.92 14.49 9.45
C VAL A 113 -8.07 13.85 10.83
N ARG A 114 -9.24 13.26 11.10
CA ARG A 114 -9.54 12.55 12.36
C ARG A 114 -9.11 11.09 12.33
N TYR A 115 -9.31 10.44 11.17
CA TYR A 115 -9.03 9.03 11.00
C TYR A 115 -8.18 8.83 9.74
N LEU A 116 -7.03 8.22 9.91
CA LEU A 116 -6.18 7.74 8.82
C LEU A 116 -6.27 6.23 8.78
N SER A 117 -6.72 5.69 7.67
CA SER A 117 -6.87 4.27 7.44
C SER A 117 -5.83 3.70 6.49
N VAL A 118 -5.64 2.39 6.59
CA VAL A 118 -4.89 1.55 5.64
C VAL A 118 -5.69 0.29 5.35
N LYS A 119 -5.63 -0.21 4.14
CA LYS A 119 -6.36 -1.42 3.71
C LYS A 119 -5.40 -2.48 3.16
N PRO A 120 -4.56 -3.10 4.00
CA PRO A 120 -3.70 -4.17 3.55
C PRO A 120 -4.53 -5.37 3.10
N VAL A 121 -4.10 -6.05 2.04
CA VAL A 121 -4.72 -7.32 1.67
C VAL A 121 -4.51 -8.36 2.78
N ALA A 122 -5.55 -9.14 3.10
CA ALA A 122 -5.59 -9.99 4.29
C ALA A 122 -4.44 -11.02 4.39
N ARG A 123 -3.90 -11.48 3.25
CA ARG A 123 -2.74 -12.39 3.20
C ARG A 123 -1.39 -11.71 3.37
N ASN A 124 -1.32 -10.39 3.30
CA ASN A 124 -0.06 -9.65 3.46
C ASN A 124 0.25 -9.43 4.94
N LEU A 125 0.61 -10.50 5.63
CA LEU A 125 0.89 -10.48 7.07
C LEU A 125 2.06 -9.54 7.41
N GLU A 126 3.02 -9.39 6.50
CA GLU A 126 4.14 -8.47 6.66
C GLU A 126 3.67 -7.01 6.72
N ALA A 127 2.78 -6.61 5.79
CA ALA A 127 2.21 -5.27 5.79
C ALA A 127 1.31 -5.04 7.01
N ILE A 128 0.51 -6.03 7.41
CA ILE A 128 -0.34 -5.94 8.62
C ILE A 128 0.54 -5.72 9.85
N ALA A 129 1.61 -6.49 10.02
CA ALA A 129 2.54 -6.33 11.15
C ALA A 129 3.20 -4.94 11.11
N PHE A 130 3.65 -4.48 9.95
CA PHE A 130 4.24 -3.15 9.78
C PHE A 130 3.30 -2.02 10.23
N TYR A 131 2.03 -2.06 9.82
CA TYR A 131 1.05 -1.05 10.23
C TYR A 131 0.70 -1.16 11.71
N TYR A 132 0.56 -2.38 12.22
CA TYR A 132 0.28 -2.62 13.64
C TYR A 132 1.39 -2.05 14.53
N ASP A 133 2.64 -2.31 14.20
CA ASP A 133 3.81 -1.81 14.95
C ASP A 133 3.92 -0.29 14.91
N PHE A 134 3.51 0.33 13.80
CA PHE A 134 3.44 1.79 13.69
C PHE A 134 2.31 2.41 14.54
N GLY A 135 1.24 1.67 14.82
CA GLY A 135 0.14 2.13 15.67
C GLY A 135 -1.28 2.00 15.10
N PHE A 136 -1.47 1.40 13.92
CA PHE A 136 -2.79 1.08 13.38
C PHE A 136 -3.35 -0.16 14.10
N ARG A 137 -4.03 0.04 15.24
CA ARG A 137 -4.48 -1.04 16.14
C ARG A 137 -6.00 -1.13 16.25
N THR A 138 -6.72 -0.25 15.58
CA THR A 138 -8.19 -0.26 15.58
C THR A 138 -8.68 -0.83 14.27
N LEU A 139 -9.48 -1.88 14.32
CA LEU A 139 -10.17 -2.40 13.14
C LEU A 139 -11.35 -1.50 12.82
N GLY A 140 -11.41 -1.06 11.56
CA GLY A 140 -12.56 -0.38 11.00
C GLY A 140 -13.51 -1.36 10.32
N GLU A 141 -13.71 -1.20 9.03
CA GLU A 141 -14.53 -2.09 8.22
C GLU A 141 -13.80 -3.41 7.93
N ILE A 142 -14.57 -4.50 7.85
CA ILE A 142 -14.10 -5.81 7.41
C ILE A 142 -14.88 -6.19 6.17
N GLU A 143 -14.20 -6.31 5.04
CA GLU A 143 -14.81 -6.81 3.81
C GLU A 143 -14.95 -8.34 3.87
N MET A 144 -16.16 -8.82 3.59
CA MET A 144 -16.44 -10.25 3.47
C MET A 144 -17.16 -10.52 2.15
N PHE A 145 -16.85 -11.64 1.49
CA PHE A 145 -17.49 -12.01 0.24
C PHE A 145 -17.77 -13.51 0.17
N ILE A 146 -18.66 -13.89 -0.76
CA ILE A 146 -18.98 -15.27 -1.09
C ILE A 146 -18.46 -15.55 -2.49
N ASP A 147 -17.71 -16.63 -2.65
CA ASP A 147 -17.32 -17.11 -3.98
C ASP A 147 -18.51 -17.79 -4.66
N LEU A 148 -19.07 -17.15 -5.68
CA LEU A 148 -20.23 -17.63 -6.43
C LEU A 148 -19.86 -18.52 -7.63
N ARG A 149 -18.60 -18.80 -7.86
CA ARG A 149 -18.17 -19.69 -8.94
C ARG A 149 -18.60 -21.12 -8.67
N THR A 150 -18.83 -21.88 -9.73
CA THR A 150 -19.22 -23.29 -9.66
C THR A 150 -18.28 -24.12 -10.55
N PRO A 151 -17.38 -24.93 -9.97
CA PRO A 151 -17.12 -25.07 -8.53
C PRO A 151 -16.44 -23.79 -7.92
N PRO A 152 -16.51 -23.61 -6.59
CA PRO A 152 -15.77 -22.55 -5.91
C PRO A 152 -14.27 -22.66 -6.18
N SER A 153 -13.56 -21.54 -6.13
CA SER A 153 -12.12 -21.54 -6.32
C SER A 153 -11.39 -22.23 -5.17
N ASP A 154 -10.34 -22.98 -5.49
CA ASP A 154 -9.45 -23.65 -4.54
C ASP A 154 -8.29 -22.75 -4.06
N ILE A 155 -8.22 -21.50 -4.55
CA ILE A 155 -7.17 -20.55 -4.16
C ILE A 155 -7.27 -20.08 -2.70
N TRP A 156 -8.46 -20.20 -2.08
CA TRP A 156 -8.71 -19.77 -0.73
C TRP A 156 -8.05 -20.69 0.30
N LYS A 157 -7.20 -20.10 1.13
CA LYS A 157 -6.45 -20.81 2.18
C LYS A 157 -7.09 -20.57 3.55
N PRO A 158 -6.86 -21.45 4.53
CA PRO A 158 -7.21 -21.16 5.92
C PRO A 158 -6.60 -19.83 6.36
N GLY A 159 -7.42 -18.97 6.93
CA GLY A 159 -7.08 -17.63 7.36
C GLY A 159 -7.17 -17.48 8.89
N PRO A 160 -7.33 -16.23 9.37
CA PRO A 160 -7.38 -15.97 10.80
C PRO A 160 -8.69 -16.44 11.44
N GLU A 161 -8.63 -16.68 12.74
CA GLU A 161 -9.81 -16.77 13.59
C GLU A 161 -10.11 -15.40 14.17
N LEU A 162 -11.28 -14.84 13.84
CA LEU A 162 -11.74 -13.54 14.31
C LEU A 162 -13.15 -13.69 14.88
N PHE A 163 -13.40 -13.09 16.04
CA PHE A 163 -14.73 -13.08 16.69
C PHE A 163 -15.32 -14.48 16.90
N GLY A 164 -14.49 -15.50 17.12
CA GLY A 164 -14.90 -16.89 17.29
C GLY A 164 -15.29 -17.61 15.99
N HIS A 165 -14.97 -17.04 14.83
CA HIS A 165 -15.19 -17.64 13.51
C HIS A 165 -13.89 -17.80 12.74
N SER A 166 -13.75 -18.95 12.05
CA SER A 166 -12.63 -19.22 11.17
C SER A 166 -12.91 -18.68 9.77
N PHE A 167 -12.04 -17.83 9.29
CA PHE A 167 -12.13 -17.24 7.95
C PHE A 167 -11.15 -17.91 6.98
N LYS A 168 -11.39 -17.71 5.70
CA LYS A 168 -10.41 -17.96 4.63
C LYS A 168 -9.93 -16.63 4.07
N TYR A 169 -8.74 -16.64 3.50
CA TYR A 169 -8.20 -15.48 2.79
C TYR A 169 -7.44 -15.84 1.53
#